data_eadd9910ab495547076a7d2030382794
#
_entry.id   eadd9910ab495547076a7d2030382794
#
_cell.length_a   1.000
_cell.length_b   1.000
_cell.length_c   1.000
_cell.angle_alpha   90.00
_cell.angle_beta   90.00
_cell.angle_gamma   90.00
#
_symmetry.space_group_name_H-M   'P 1'
#
loop_
_entity.id
_entity.type
_entity.pdbx_description
1 polymer ?
#
loop_
_entity_poly.entity_id
_entity_poly.type
_entity_poly.pdbx_seq_one_letter_code
_entity_poly.pdbx_strand_id
1 'polypeptide(L)'
;MEAICELYDPPAFEAGDKVQAIRAVRNDGTYPGIAMGQFLLEAGDVGYVKSVGTYLNRFYVYAIDFVDRGILVGMRRHELELLESAP
;
A
#
# COMPACT_ATOMS: atom_id res chain seq x y z
N MET A 1 -13.59 20.21 -15.96
CA MET A 1 -12.58 19.19 -15.72
C MET A 1 -13.22 17.95 -15.09
N GLU A 2 -12.95 16.82 -15.65
CA GLU A 2 -13.53 15.60 -15.13
C GLU A 2 -12.68 14.99 -14.00
N ALA A 3 -13.35 14.36 -13.09
CA ALA A 3 -12.68 13.66 -12.01
C ALA A 3 -12.09 12.36 -12.54
N ILE A 4 -10.86 12.09 -12.16
CA ILE A 4 -10.20 10.81 -12.48
C ILE A 4 -10.70 9.77 -11.50
N CYS A 5 -11.17 8.65 -12.02
CA CYS A 5 -11.59 7.52 -11.21
C CYS A 5 -10.75 6.30 -11.59
N GLU A 6 -9.89 5.89 -10.67
CA GLU A 6 -9.02 4.74 -10.87
C GLU A 6 -9.81 3.45 -11.06
N LEU A 7 -11.01 3.40 -10.49
CA LEU A 7 -11.84 2.20 -10.51
C LEU A 7 -12.38 1.85 -11.91
N TYR A 8 -12.22 2.72 -12.89
CA TYR A 8 -12.56 2.39 -14.27
C TYR A 8 -11.60 1.36 -14.86
N ASP A 9 -10.42 1.23 -14.28
CA ASP A 9 -9.42 0.26 -14.66
C ASP A 9 -9.33 -0.84 -13.60
N PRO A 10 -8.84 -2.03 -13.95
CA PRO A 10 -8.59 -3.06 -12.94
C PRO A 10 -7.48 -2.63 -11.98
N PRO A 11 -7.41 -3.21 -10.78
CA PRO A 11 -6.33 -2.93 -9.84
C PRO A 11 -4.96 -3.19 -10.46
N ALA A 12 -3.98 -2.38 -10.07
CA ALA A 12 -2.60 -2.55 -10.52
C ALA A 12 -1.93 -3.78 -9.89
N PHE A 13 -2.37 -4.16 -8.70
CA PHE A 13 -1.83 -5.30 -7.97
C PHE A 13 -2.97 -6.19 -7.49
N GLU A 14 -2.65 -7.46 -7.27
CA GLU A 14 -3.59 -8.44 -6.78
C GLU A 14 -3.09 -9.04 -5.46
N ALA A 15 -4.00 -9.63 -4.71
CA ALA A 15 -3.64 -10.31 -3.46
C ALA A 15 -2.57 -11.37 -3.73
N GLY A 16 -1.53 -11.38 -2.92
CA GLY A 16 -0.40 -12.28 -3.07
C GLY A 16 0.79 -11.70 -3.84
N ASP A 17 0.60 -10.59 -4.54
CA ASP A 17 1.70 -9.94 -5.26
C ASP A 17 2.75 -9.46 -4.27
N LYS A 18 4.02 -9.63 -4.65
CA LYS A 18 5.16 -9.12 -3.89
C LYS A 18 5.51 -7.73 -4.39
N VAL A 19 5.55 -6.79 -3.49
CA VAL A 19 5.79 -5.38 -3.81
C VAL A 19 6.85 -4.79 -2.90
N GLN A 20 7.39 -3.64 -3.30
CA GLN A 20 8.26 -2.86 -2.42
C GLN A 20 7.76 -1.42 -2.36
N ALA A 21 8.01 -0.78 -1.23
CA ALA A 21 7.71 0.63 -1.05
C ALA A 21 8.73 1.46 -1.83
N ILE A 22 8.23 2.45 -2.56
CA ILE A 22 9.10 3.35 -3.33
C ILE A 22 9.68 4.43 -2.42
N ARG A 23 8.95 4.77 -1.36
CA ARG A 23 9.37 5.80 -0.40
C ARG A 23 9.00 5.39 1.02
N ALA A 24 9.64 6.05 1.98
CA ALA A 24 9.31 5.87 3.38
C ALA A 24 7.90 6.39 3.68
N VAL A 25 7.24 5.77 4.65
CA VAL A 25 5.92 6.19 5.12
C VAL A 25 6.00 6.48 6.60
N ARG A 26 5.55 7.67 6.99
CA ARG A 26 5.45 8.07 8.39
C ARG A 26 4.05 7.82 8.92
N ASN A 27 3.98 7.56 10.22
CA ASN A 27 2.70 7.45 10.89
C ASN A 27 2.06 8.84 11.00
N ASP A 28 0.87 8.99 10.45
CA ASP A 28 0.08 10.23 10.52
C ASP A 28 -0.81 10.27 11.77
N GLY A 29 -0.62 9.31 12.68
CA GLY A 29 -1.42 9.20 13.90
C GLY A 29 -2.50 8.14 13.82
N THR A 30 -2.71 7.52 12.66
CA THR A 30 -3.76 6.51 12.48
C THR A 30 -3.31 5.10 12.84
N TYR A 31 -2.00 4.84 12.85
CA TYR A 31 -1.49 3.50 13.17
C TYR A 31 -1.24 3.40 14.67
N PRO A 32 -1.96 2.50 15.38
CA PRO A 32 -1.85 2.38 16.83
C PRO A 32 -0.50 1.80 17.26
N GLY A 33 -0.05 2.21 18.42
CA GLY A 33 1.17 1.68 19.03
C GLY A 33 2.48 2.30 18.54
N ILE A 34 2.41 3.19 17.56
CA ILE A 34 3.57 3.89 17.02
C ILE A 34 3.31 5.39 17.11
N ALA A 35 4.30 6.16 17.54
CA ALA A 35 4.12 7.60 17.71
C ALA A 35 3.91 8.29 16.36
N MET A 36 3.09 9.33 16.36
CA MET A 36 2.88 10.16 15.19
C MET A 36 4.23 10.73 14.71
N GLY A 37 4.45 10.71 13.41
CA GLY A 37 5.67 11.20 12.79
C GLY A 37 6.80 10.18 12.71
N GLN A 38 6.72 9.07 13.41
CA GLN A 38 7.70 8.00 13.27
C GLN A 38 7.50 7.24 11.97
N PHE A 39 8.57 6.72 11.42
CA PHE A 39 8.48 5.93 10.20
C PHE A 39 7.84 4.56 10.48
N LEU A 40 6.87 4.20 9.66
CA LEU A 40 6.29 2.86 9.66
C LEU A 40 7.14 1.92 8.81
N LEU A 41 7.67 2.44 7.71
CA LEU A 41 8.50 1.68 6.79
C LEU A 41 9.41 2.62 6.02
N GLU A 42 10.41 2.06 5.36
CA GLU A 42 11.38 2.79 4.58
C GLU A 42 11.31 2.39 3.12
N ALA A 43 11.86 3.25 2.25
CA ALA A 43 11.96 2.93 0.83
C ALA A 43 12.74 1.61 0.65
N GLY A 44 12.23 0.75 -0.21
CA GLY A 44 12.81 -0.56 -0.45
C GLY A 44 12.28 -1.68 0.43
N ASP A 45 11.50 -1.36 1.45
CA ASP A 45 10.87 -2.38 2.27
C ASP A 45 9.92 -3.23 1.42
N VAL A 46 10.01 -4.53 1.62
CA VAL A 46 9.27 -5.52 0.84
C VAL A 46 8.06 -6.01 1.63
N GLY A 47 6.94 -6.12 0.95
CA GLY A 47 5.72 -6.66 1.52
C GLY A 47 4.91 -7.42 0.49
N TYR A 48 3.77 -7.93 0.94
CA TYR A 48 2.86 -8.69 0.09
C TYR A 48 1.49 -8.04 0.14
N VAL A 49 0.84 -7.96 -1.01
CA VAL A 49 -0.54 -7.47 -1.07
C VAL A 49 -1.45 -8.48 -0.38
N LYS A 50 -2.07 -8.07 0.69
CA LYS A 50 -2.99 -8.93 1.44
C LYS A 50 -4.40 -8.81 0.91
N SER A 51 -4.81 -7.59 0.59
CA SER A 51 -6.15 -7.34 0.04
C SER A 51 -6.14 -6.05 -0.75
N VAL A 52 -7.16 -5.90 -1.58
CA VAL A 52 -7.39 -4.70 -2.37
C VAL A 52 -8.75 -4.17 -1.98
N GLY A 53 -8.79 -2.92 -1.55
CA GLY A 53 -10.03 -2.23 -1.23
C GLY A 53 -10.18 -0.97 -2.06
N THR A 54 -11.28 -0.27 -1.85
CA THR A 54 -11.52 1.00 -2.51
C THR A 54 -11.75 2.09 -1.47
N TYR A 55 -11.46 3.32 -1.87
CA TYR A 55 -11.68 4.47 -1.02
C TYR A 55 -12.44 5.54 -1.78
N LEU A 56 -13.53 6.03 -1.20
CA LEU A 56 -14.41 7.05 -1.77
C LEU A 56 -14.93 6.67 -3.16
N ASN A 57 -14.97 5.38 -3.49
CA ASN A 57 -15.36 4.88 -4.82
C ASN A 57 -14.55 5.52 -5.96
N ARG A 58 -13.31 5.91 -5.69
CA ARG A 58 -12.47 6.58 -6.67
C ARG A 58 -11.14 5.91 -6.92
N PHE A 59 -10.54 5.31 -5.90
CA PHE A 59 -9.22 4.70 -6.07
C PHE A 59 -9.07 3.47 -5.20
N TYR A 60 -8.08 2.67 -5.56
CA TYR A 60 -7.73 1.46 -4.84
C TYR A 60 -6.77 1.76 -3.69
N VAL A 61 -6.97 1.05 -2.57
CA VAL A 61 -6.03 1.02 -1.46
C VAL A 61 -5.61 -0.42 -1.28
N TYR A 62 -4.31 -0.64 -1.28
CA TYR A 62 -3.72 -1.96 -1.15
C TYR A 62 -3.24 -2.14 0.28
N ALA A 63 -3.76 -3.15 0.97
CA ALA A 63 -3.28 -3.50 2.30
C ALA A 63 -2.02 -4.34 2.12
N ILE A 64 -0.89 -3.80 2.53
CA ILE A 64 0.42 -4.42 2.35
C ILE A 64 0.91 -4.97 3.67
N ASP A 65 1.23 -6.26 3.69
CA ASP A 65 1.80 -6.92 4.85
C ASP A 65 3.32 -6.86 4.73
N PHE A 66 3.94 -6.00 5.53
CA PHE A 66 5.39 -5.90 5.64
C PHE A 66 5.85 -6.87 6.72
N VAL A 67 6.00 -8.12 6.33
CA VAL A 67 6.24 -9.24 7.25
C VAL A 67 7.44 -8.99 8.16
N ASP A 68 8.54 -8.48 7.60
CA ASP A 68 9.77 -8.24 8.37
C ASP A 68 9.61 -7.17 9.44
N ARG A 69 8.63 -6.28 9.29
CA ARG A 69 8.32 -5.26 10.28
C ARG A 69 7.13 -5.61 11.16
N GLY A 70 6.39 -6.64 10.79
CA GLY A 70 5.20 -7.04 11.52
C GLY A 70 4.07 -6.04 11.45
N ILE A 71 3.94 -5.30 10.35
CA ILE A 71 2.90 -4.28 10.20
C ILE A 71 2.13 -4.45 8.90
N LEU A 72 0.88 -4.01 8.94
CA LEU A 72 -0.01 -3.98 7.78
C LEU A 72 -0.35 -2.52 7.50
N VAL A 73 -0.06 -2.04 6.29
CA VAL A 73 -0.24 -0.62 5.94
C VAL A 73 -1.03 -0.52 4.64
N GLY A 74 -2.05 0.35 4.64
CA GLY A 74 -2.79 0.68 3.42
C GLY A 74 -1.99 1.65 2.57
N MET A 75 -1.77 1.31 1.31
CA MET A 75 -0.95 2.11 0.41
C MET A 75 -1.61 2.27 -0.95
N ARG A 76 -1.24 3.33 -1.62
CA ARG A 76 -1.69 3.62 -2.97
C ARG A 76 -0.72 3.05 -3.99
N ARG A 77 -1.23 2.86 -5.21
CA ARG A 77 -0.45 2.32 -6.33
C ARG A 77 0.88 3.04 -6.54
N HIS A 78 0.86 4.37 -6.50
CA HIS A 78 2.06 5.17 -6.80
C HIS A 78 3.14 5.10 -5.72
N GLU A 79 2.82 4.48 -4.58
CA GLU A 79 3.76 4.30 -3.48
C GLU A 79 4.46 2.94 -3.54
N LEU A 80 4.10 2.11 -4.50
CA LEU A 80 4.53 0.71 -4.58
C LEU A 80 5.11 0.37 -5.94
N GLU A 81 6.00 -0.61 -5.95
CA GLU A 81 6.53 -1.20 -7.17
C GLU A 81 6.36 -2.72 -7.10
N LEU A 82 5.84 -3.30 -8.17
CA LEU A 82 5.68 -4.75 -8.26
C LEU A 82 7.05 -5.42 -8.40
N LEU A 83 7.34 -6.38 -7.54
CA LEU A 83 8.55 -7.18 -7.63
C LEU A 83 8.26 -8.54 -8.25
N GLU A 84 7.12 -9.14 -7.89
CA GLU A 84 6.80 -10.49 -8.31
C GLU A 84 5.29 -10.68 -8.27
N SER A 85 4.71 -11.12 -9.36
CA SER A 85 3.27 -11.39 -9.40
C SER A 85 2.94 -12.66 -8.64
N ALA A 86 1.76 -12.70 -8.05
CA ALA A 86 1.24 -13.89 -7.41
C ALA A 86 1.14 -15.04 -8.42
N PRO A 87 1.40 -16.29 -8.01
CA PRO A 87 1.28 -17.44 -8.88
C PRO A 87 -0.16 -17.70 -9.31
#